data_ea417bdb9bdb1d756d8c2d3812c88447
#
_entry.id   ea417bdb9bdb1d756d8c2d3812c88447
#
_cell.length_a   1.000
_cell.length_b   1.000
_cell.length_c   1.000
_cell.angle_alpha   90.00
_cell.angle_beta   90.00
_cell.angle_gamma   90.00
#
_symmetry.space_group_name_H-M   'P 1'
#
loop_
_entity.id
_entity.type
_entity.pdbx_description
1 polymer ?
#
loop_
_entity_poly.entity_id
_entity_poly.type
_entity_poly.pdbx_seq_one_letter_code
_entity_poly.pdbx_strand_id
1 'polypeptide(L)'
;MENNQRPTIAIMLGDTQSSYSEDLLRGFYTCAREEDINIIFLMGPQMPQYCKDILSCSFDGDYNYQFDTIYDYVHFTKPDALIITYGSLSIFKSNQVKADFLSHYKDIPFLMLEDTPDDPDIPYLIADNYNGMRQCIEHLVNVHGYRKIAFVAGPANNKDSNERLKAYRDVMAEHQLPVTNDMVVYGNY
;
A
#
# COMPACT_ATOMS: atom_id res chain seq x y z
N MET A 1 33.15 -9.78 -21.96
CA MET A 1 32.53 -10.79 -21.08
C MET A 1 31.39 -10.05 -20.43
N GLU A 2 30.17 -10.27 -20.91
CA GLU A 2 28.98 -9.77 -20.23
C GLU A 2 28.95 -10.42 -18.84
N ASN A 3 28.93 -9.59 -17.82
CA ASN A 3 28.83 -10.04 -16.45
C ASN A 3 27.40 -10.57 -16.28
N ASN A 4 27.22 -11.87 -16.52
CA ASN A 4 25.94 -12.56 -16.43
C ASN A 4 25.56 -12.73 -14.94
N GLN A 5 25.61 -11.63 -14.20
CA GLN A 5 25.25 -11.63 -12.80
C GLN A 5 23.73 -11.48 -12.72
N ARG A 6 23.10 -12.44 -12.05
CA ARG A 6 21.67 -12.45 -11.81
C ARG A 6 21.25 -11.13 -11.14
N PRO A 7 20.28 -10.39 -11.69
CA PRO A 7 19.82 -9.14 -11.07
C PRO A 7 19.32 -9.36 -9.64
N THR A 8 19.54 -8.39 -8.79
CA THR A 8 19.11 -8.42 -7.39
C THR A 8 18.14 -7.26 -7.11
N ILE A 9 16.93 -7.60 -6.67
CA ILE A 9 15.90 -6.63 -6.30
C ILE A 9 15.69 -6.69 -4.79
N ALA A 10 15.79 -5.54 -4.12
CA ALA A 10 15.39 -5.41 -2.73
C ALA A 10 13.90 -5.02 -2.64
N ILE A 11 13.21 -5.52 -1.63
CA ILE A 11 11.79 -5.26 -1.38
C ILE A 11 11.62 -4.85 0.07
N MET A 12 11.14 -3.63 0.30
CA MET A 12 10.77 -3.12 1.61
C MET A 12 9.31 -3.44 1.89
N LEU A 13 9.03 -4.09 3.02
CA LEU A 13 7.70 -4.50 3.42
C LEU A 13 7.48 -4.18 4.91
N GLY A 14 6.44 -3.42 5.22
CA GLY A 14 6.18 -2.94 6.58
C GLY A 14 5.28 -3.83 7.44
N ASP A 15 4.47 -4.66 6.80
CA ASP A 15 3.60 -5.62 7.48
C ASP A 15 3.88 -7.02 6.93
N THR A 16 4.12 -7.98 7.82
CA THR A 16 4.45 -9.36 7.46
C THR A 16 3.41 -10.36 7.95
N GLN A 17 2.34 -9.91 8.60
CA GLN A 17 1.38 -10.80 9.27
C GLN A 17 0.00 -10.82 8.59
N SER A 18 -0.28 -9.88 7.69
CA SER A 18 -1.54 -9.87 6.95
C SER A 18 -1.54 -10.88 5.79
N SER A 19 -2.72 -11.41 5.46
CA SER A 19 -2.90 -12.25 4.27
C SER A 19 -2.50 -11.53 2.97
N TYR A 20 -2.66 -10.20 2.94
CA TYR A 20 -2.24 -9.38 1.82
C TYR A 20 -0.72 -9.43 1.61
N SER A 21 0.05 -9.28 2.69
CA SER A 21 1.51 -9.38 2.64
C SER A 21 1.99 -10.78 2.28
N GLU A 22 1.31 -11.82 2.75
CA GLU A 22 1.60 -13.20 2.34
C GLU A 22 1.41 -13.40 0.83
N ASP A 23 0.34 -12.85 0.25
CA ASP A 23 0.07 -12.93 -1.19
C ASP A 23 1.11 -12.14 -2.01
N LEU A 24 1.52 -10.95 -1.54
CA LEU A 24 2.60 -10.18 -2.15
C LEU A 24 3.92 -10.97 -2.13
N LEU A 25 4.32 -11.51 -0.98
CA LEU A 25 5.53 -12.31 -0.84
C LEU A 25 5.51 -13.52 -1.79
N ARG A 26 4.37 -14.20 -1.91
CA ARG A 26 4.19 -15.32 -2.84
C ARG A 26 4.34 -14.87 -4.29
N GLY A 27 3.76 -13.73 -4.66
CA GLY A 27 3.88 -13.15 -5.99
C GLY A 27 5.33 -12.81 -6.33
N PHE A 28 6.03 -12.12 -5.44
CA PHE A 28 7.44 -11.78 -5.63
C PHE A 28 8.32 -13.04 -5.75
N TYR A 29 8.12 -14.04 -4.90
CA TYR A 29 8.86 -15.30 -4.97
C TYR A 29 8.63 -16.03 -6.28
N THR A 30 7.39 -16.06 -6.76
CA THR A 30 7.04 -16.72 -8.04
C THR A 30 7.74 -16.01 -9.20
N CYS A 31 7.60 -14.68 -9.28
CA CYS A 31 8.24 -13.86 -10.29
C CYS A 31 9.78 -14.01 -10.28
N ALA A 32 10.37 -14.02 -9.09
CA ALA A 32 11.83 -14.20 -8.97
C ALA A 32 12.35 -15.51 -9.55
N ARG A 33 11.55 -16.59 -9.40
CA ARG A 33 11.90 -17.89 -9.97
C ARG A 33 11.73 -17.94 -11.48
N GLU A 34 10.68 -17.30 -11.99
CA GLU A 34 10.37 -17.28 -13.42
C GLU A 34 11.36 -16.41 -14.20
N GLU A 35 11.74 -15.26 -13.63
CA GLU A 35 12.62 -14.28 -14.28
C GLU A 35 14.10 -14.44 -13.92
N ASP A 36 14.46 -15.46 -13.13
CA ASP A 36 15.82 -15.74 -12.69
C ASP A 36 16.51 -14.56 -12.00
N ILE A 37 15.82 -13.91 -11.05
CA ILE A 37 16.31 -12.78 -10.25
C ILE A 37 16.52 -13.16 -8.78
N ASN A 38 17.43 -12.48 -8.12
CA ASN A 38 17.59 -12.56 -6.67
C ASN A 38 16.64 -11.56 -6.00
N ILE A 39 16.03 -11.96 -4.89
CA ILE A 39 15.24 -11.06 -4.05
C ILE A 39 15.83 -10.97 -2.66
N ILE A 40 15.88 -9.75 -2.13
CA ILE A 40 16.20 -9.45 -0.74
C ILE A 40 14.99 -8.79 -0.11
N PHE A 41 14.38 -9.44 0.88
CA PHE A 41 13.29 -8.85 1.64
C PHE A 41 13.85 -8.08 2.85
N LEU A 42 13.52 -6.80 2.93
CA LEU A 42 13.76 -5.93 4.08
C LEU A 42 12.42 -5.77 4.81
N MET A 43 12.18 -6.67 5.74
CA MET A 43 10.92 -6.75 6.48
C MET A 43 11.08 -6.07 7.82
N GLY A 44 10.45 -4.91 7.95
CA GLY A 44 10.45 -4.12 9.18
C GLY A 44 9.04 -3.94 9.73
N PRO A 45 8.91 -3.39 10.93
CA PRO A 45 7.61 -2.98 11.45
C PRO A 45 7.07 -1.81 10.63
N GLN A 46 5.76 -1.61 10.70
CA GLN A 46 5.17 -0.35 10.23
C GLN A 46 5.82 0.83 10.96
N MET A 47 6.06 1.91 10.24
CA MET A 47 6.74 3.08 10.80
C MET A 47 6.09 3.61 12.08
N PRO A 48 6.86 4.08 13.07
CA PRO A 48 6.50 4.21 14.49
C PRO A 48 5.30 5.06 14.88
N GLN A 49 4.73 5.88 14.01
CA GLN A 49 3.58 6.72 14.40
C GLN A 49 2.33 5.91 14.79
N TYR A 50 2.25 4.66 14.38
CA TYR A 50 1.14 3.78 14.74
C TYR A 50 1.31 3.10 16.10
N CYS A 51 2.54 2.93 16.56
CA CYS A 51 2.80 2.29 17.86
C CYS A 51 2.38 3.14 19.06
N LYS A 52 2.13 4.45 18.90
CA LYS A 52 1.73 5.31 20.03
C LYS A 52 0.34 4.98 20.57
N ASP A 53 -0.58 4.51 19.73
CA ASP A 53 -1.98 4.31 20.11
C ASP A 53 -2.35 2.83 20.32
N ILE A 54 -1.68 1.90 19.64
CA ILE A 54 -2.01 0.47 19.70
C ILE A 54 -1.20 -0.29 20.75
N LEU A 55 0.04 0.07 20.90
CA LEU A 55 0.89 -0.46 21.93
C LEU A 55 1.07 0.65 22.98
N SER A 56 0.20 0.72 23.95
CA SER A 56 0.51 1.36 25.24
C SER A 56 1.75 0.71 25.90
N CYS A 57 2.52 -0.01 25.14
CA CYS A 57 3.86 -0.46 25.37
C CYS A 57 4.75 0.77 25.32
N SER A 58 5.19 1.21 26.43
CA SER A 58 6.22 2.18 26.73
C SER A 58 7.54 1.96 25.97
N PHE A 59 7.51 1.98 24.64
CA PHE A 59 8.70 2.26 23.87
C PHE A 59 8.85 3.77 23.86
N ASP A 60 9.77 4.28 24.66
CA ASP A 60 10.19 5.66 24.63
C ASP A 60 10.39 6.10 23.19
N GLY A 61 9.70 7.17 22.79
CA GLY A 61 9.73 7.67 21.41
C GLY A 61 11.13 7.97 20.88
N ASP A 62 12.12 8.06 21.77
CA ASP A 62 13.52 8.33 21.47
C ASP A 62 14.26 7.16 20.76
N TYR A 63 13.71 5.96 20.79
CA TYR A 63 14.33 4.76 20.15
C TYR A 63 13.64 4.29 18.88
N ASN A 64 12.64 5.01 18.40
CA ASN A 64 11.88 4.61 17.20
C ASN A 64 12.73 4.55 15.93
N TYR A 65 13.83 5.30 15.85
CA TYR A 65 14.78 5.25 14.74
C TYR A 65 15.41 3.86 14.55
N GLN A 66 15.44 3.02 15.59
CA GLN A 66 16.01 1.67 15.50
C GLN A 66 15.18 0.75 14.61
N PHE A 67 13.88 1.02 14.46
CA PHE A 67 13.01 0.23 13.61
C PHE A 67 13.21 0.52 12.12
N ASP A 68 13.68 1.72 11.79
CA ASP A 68 13.94 2.12 10.41
C ASP A 68 15.28 1.58 9.89
N THR A 69 16.16 1.16 10.81
CA THR A 69 17.53 0.67 10.49
C THR A 69 17.52 -0.52 9.51
N ILE A 70 16.46 -1.36 9.55
CA ILE A 70 16.35 -2.50 8.62
C ILE A 70 16.32 -2.03 7.17
N TYR A 71 15.67 -0.89 6.89
CA TYR A 71 15.54 -0.35 5.54
C TYR A 71 16.85 0.27 5.04
N ASP A 72 17.69 0.77 5.95
CA ASP A 72 19.02 1.29 5.61
C ASP A 72 19.97 0.19 5.10
N TYR A 73 19.69 -1.09 5.40
CA TYR A 73 20.47 -2.22 4.88
C TYR A 73 20.48 -2.29 3.36
N VAL A 74 19.54 -1.67 2.68
CA VAL A 74 19.54 -1.59 1.21
C VAL A 74 20.84 -0.99 0.68
N HIS A 75 21.40 0.00 1.36
CA HIS A 75 22.67 0.64 0.96
C HIS A 75 23.89 -0.29 1.07
N PHE A 76 23.84 -1.27 1.96
CA PHE A 76 24.89 -2.29 2.10
C PHE A 76 24.73 -3.42 1.08
N THR A 77 23.48 -3.77 0.73
CA THR A 77 23.22 -4.87 -0.20
C THR A 77 23.41 -4.47 -1.67
N LYS A 78 23.36 -3.15 -1.97
CA LYS A 78 23.53 -2.57 -3.31
C LYS A 78 22.73 -3.32 -4.38
N PRO A 79 21.42 -3.39 -4.27
CA PRO A 79 20.59 -4.04 -5.25
C PRO A 79 20.57 -3.25 -6.56
N ASP A 80 20.20 -3.92 -7.66
CA ASP A 80 20.03 -3.28 -8.98
C ASP A 80 18.76 -2.43 -9.02
N ALA A 81 17.75 -2.78 -8.21
CA ALA A 81 16.52 -2.01 -8.05
C ALA A 81 15.87 -2.25 -6.69
N LEU A 82 14.95 -1.37 -6.31
CA LEU A 82 14.21 -1.42 -5.05
C LEU A 82 12.71 -1.35 -5.30
N ILE A 83 11.94 -2.15 -4.59
CA ILE A 83 10.48 -2.04 -4.51
C ILE A 83 10.12 -1.59 -3.10
N ILE A 84 9.35 -0.50 -3.00
CA ILE A 84 8.91 0.09 -1.73
C ILE A 84 7.40 -0.10 -1.64
N THR A 85 6.92 -1.01 -0.79
CA THR A 85 5.48 -1.18 -0.51
C THR A 85 5.02 -0.11 0.48
N TYR A 86 4.92 1.14 0.00
CA TYR A 86 4.78 2.31 0.86
C TYR A 86 3.48 2.30 1.67
N GLY A 87 2.39 1.78 1.13
CA GLY A 87 1.12 1.68 1.83
C GLY A 87 1.20 0.82 3.10
N SER A 88 1.95 -0.28 3.05
CA SER A 88 2.19 -1.14 4.22
C SER A 88 3.22 -0.56 5.19
N LEU A 89 4.17 0.25 4.68
CA LEU A 89 5.20 0.87 5.51
C LEU A 89 4.66 2.06 6.31
N SER A 90 3.77 2.87 5.74
CA SER A 90 3.40 4.16 6.32
C SER A 90 1.92 4.49 6.17
N ILE A 91 1.09 3.76 6.88
CA ILE A 91 -0.33 4.08 6.94
C ILE A 91 -0.51 5.49 7.54
N PHE A 92 -1.13 6.41 6.77
CA PHE A 92 -1.52 7.78 7.21
C PHE A 92 -0.42 8.80 7.51
N LYS A 93 0.75 8.71 6.92
CA LYS A 93 1.77 9.76 7.07
C LYS A 93 1.55 10.95 6.12
N SER A 94 2.07 12.11 6.52
CA SER A 94 2.03 13.31 5.67
C SER A 94 2.91 13.16 4.43
N ASN A 95 2.59 13.90 3.37
CA ASN A 95 3.39 13.93 2.14
C ASN A 95 4.86 14.32 2.40
N GLN A 96 5.11 15.20 3.40
CA GLN A 96 6.47 15.58 3.76
C GLN A 96 7.27 14.38 4.27
N VAL A 97 6.69 13.58 5.17
CA VAL A 97 7.34 12.37 5.70
C VAL A 97 7.62 11.36 4.57
N LYS A 98 6.69 11.23 3.62
CA LYS A 98 6.87 10.40 2.43
C LYS A 98 8.04 10.89 1.58
N ALA A 99 8.07 12.17 1.24
CA ALA A 99 9.14 12.75 0.44
C ALA A 99 10.51 12.62 1.11
N ASP A 100 10.59 12.86 2.42
CA ASP A 100 11.81 12.70 3.20
C ASP A 100 12.29 11.25 3.16
N PHE A 101 11.41 10.28 3.41
CA PHE A 101 11.73 8.85 3.34
C PHE A 101 12.23 8.45 1.94
N LEU A 102 11.49 8.77 0.89
CA LEU A 102 11.88 8.41 -0.48
C LEU A 102 13.20 9.08 -0.91
N SER A 103 13.52 10.25 -0.32
CA SER A 103 14.76 10.95 -0.63
C SER A 103 16.02 10.16 -0.28
N HIS A 104 15.96 9.25 0.70
CA HIS A 104 17.09 8.42 1.13
C HIS A 104 17.47 7.35 0.10
N TYR A 105 16.57 7.05 -0.86
CA TYR A 105 16.77 5.95 -1.82
C TYR A 105 16.93 6.43 -3.26
N LYS A 106 17.09 7.75 -3.49
CA LYS A 106 17.17 8.35 -4.84
C LYS A 106 18.32 7.80 -5.71
N ASP A 107 19.37 7.29 -5.06
CA ASP A 107 20.54 6.74 -5.76
C ASP A 107 20.31 5.31 -6.27
N ILE A 108 19.18 4.68 -5.93
CA ILE A 108 18.80 3.34 -6.34
C ILE A 108 17.53 3.46 -7.20
N PRO A 109 17.46 2.90 -8.41
CA PRO A 109 16.21 2.85 -9.15
C PRO A 109 15.13 2.16 -8.31
N PHE A 110 13.96 2.81 -8.12
CA PHE A 110 12.91 2.18 -7.34
C PHE A 110 11.52 2.35 -7.93
N LEU A 111 10.63 1.42 -7.59
CA LEU A 111 9.19 1.42 -7.85
C LEU A 111 8.45 1.52 -6.52
N MET A 112 7.48 2.42 -6.43
CA MET A 112 6.60 2.53 -5.27
C MET A 112 5.31 1.72 -5.50
N LEU A 113 4.89 0.95 -4.50
CA LEU A 113 3.62 0.22 -4.50
C LEU A 113 2.66 0.79 -3.45
N GLU A 114 1.36 0.65 -3.71
CA GLU A 114 0.26 0.90 -2.77
C GLU A 114 -0.03 2.37 -2.47
N ASP A 115 0.77 3.31 -2.95
CA ASP A 115 0.51 4.75 -2.81
C ASP A 115 1.07 5.51 -4.02
N THR A 116 0.68 6.77 -4.15
CA THR A 116 1.15 7.66 -5.22
C THR A 116 2.20 8.63 -4.68
N PRO A 117 3.37 8.75 -5.34
CA PRO A 117 4.35 9.78 -5.00
C PRO A 117 3.85 11.17 -5.43
N ASP A 118 4.36 12.22 -4.78
CA ASP A 118 4.14 13.60 -5.22
C ASP A 118 5.05 13.97 -6.40
N ASP A 119 6.20 13.29 -6.53
CA ASP A 119 7.13 13.46 -7.63
C ASP A 119 6.67 12.61 -8.82
N PRO A 120 6.32 13.22 -9.98
CA PRO A 120 5.81 12.50 -11.14
C PRO A 120 6.86 11.61 -11.82
N ASP A 121 8.14 11.80 -11.53
CA ASP A 121 9.22 11.00 -12.10
C ASP A 121 9.41 9.66 -11.37
N ILE A 122 8.78 9.48 -10.21
CA ILE A 122 8.82 8.22 -9.47
C ILE A 122 7.78 7.26 -10.03
N PRO A 123 8.18 6.10 -10.56
CA PRO A 123 7.24 5.08 -11.02
C PRO A 123 6.48 4.47 -9.83
N TYR A 124 5.19 4.23 -10.03
CA TYR A 124 4.35 3.63 -8.99
C TYR A 124 3.30 2.68 -9.57
N LEU A 125 2.81 1.79 -8.72
CA LEU A 125 1.72 0.88 -9.03
C LEU A 125 0.72 0.86 -7.87
N ILE A 126 -0.54 1.13 -8.19
CA ILE A 126 -1.66 1.13 -7.24
C ILE A 126 -2.82 0.30 -7.77
N ALA A 127 -3.68 -0.17 -6.86
CA ALA A 127 -4.95 -0.76 -7.25
C ALA A 127 -5.91 0.33 -7.76
N ASP A 128 -6.64 0.03 -8.84
CA ASP A 128 -7.69 0.91 -9.34
C ASP A 128 -8.95 0.73 -8.47
N ASN A 129 -8.93 1.37 -7.31
CA ASN A 129 -9.96 1.28 -6.29
C ASN A 129 -11.32 1.81 -6.78
N TYR A 130 -11.29 2.88 -7.56
CA TYR A 130 -12.51 3.49 -8.08
C TYR A 130 -13.20 2.58 -9.09
N ASN A 131 -12.51 2.19 -10.15
CA ASN A 131 -13.13 1.38 -11.21
C ASN A 131 -13.44 -0.04 -10.74
N GLY A 132 -12.61 -0.64 -9.88
CA GLY A 132 -12.90 -1.93 -9.27
C GLY A 132 -14.20 -1.92 -8.45
N MET A 133 -14.38 -0.92 -7.59
CA MET A 133 -15.61 -0.76 -6.81
C MET A 133 -16.80 -0.41 -7.70
N ARG A 134 -16.61 0.46 -8.69
CA ARG A 134 -17.66 0.79 -9.68
C ARG A 134 -18.21 -0.48 -10.33
N GLN A 135 -17.37 -1.36 -10.83
CA GLN A 135 -17.79 -2.62 -11.44
C GLN A 135 -18.56 -3.51 -10.46
N CYS A 136 -18.13 -3.58 -9.18
CA CYS A 136 -18.83 -4.33 -8.15
C CYS A 136 -20.27 -3.80 -7.94
N ILE A 137 -20.44 -2.48 -7.78
CA ILE A 137 -21.76 -1.90 -7.54
C ILE A 137 -22.64 -2.01 -8.79
N GLU A 138 -22.10 -1.75 -9.99
CA GLU A 138 -22.82 -1.96 -11.25
C GLU A 138 -23.31 -3.41 -11.40
N HIS A 139 -22.48 -4.38 -11.02
CA HIS A 139 -22.87 -5.78 -11.01
C HIS A 139 -24.07 -6.05 -10.07
N LEU A 140 -24.02 -5.51 -8.84
CA LEU A 140 -25.12 -5.65 -7.89
C LEU A 140 -26.42 -5.03 -8.41
N VAL A 141 -26.34 -3.89 -9.06
CA VAL A 141 -27.51 -3.18 -9.60
C VAL A 141 -28.04 -3.84 -10.87
N ASN A 142 -27.17 -4.15 -11.83
CA ASN A 142 -27.57 -4.56 -13.19
C ASN A 142 -27.83 -6.05 -13.29
N VAL A 143 -27.03 -6.89 -12.60
CA VAL A 143 -27.15 -8.36 -12.67
C VAL A 143 -28.12 -8.89 -11.62
N HIS A 144 -27.98 -8.41 -10.37
CA HIS A 144 -28.81 -8.89 -9.26
C HIS A 144 -30.07 -8.05 -9.03
N GLY A 145 -30.20 -6.88 -9.65
CA GLY A 145 -31.37 -6.03 -9.52
C GLY A 145 -31.50 -5.36 -8.14
N TYR A 146 -30.43 -5.32 -7.34
CA TYR A 146 -30.50 -4.70 -6.02
C TYR A 146 -30.69 -3.19 -6.13
N ARG A 147 -31.53 -2.63 -5.25
CA ARG A 147 -31.88 -1.21 -5.21
C ARG A 147 -31.57 -0.55 -3.86
N LYS A 148 -31.28 -1.35 -2.84
CA LYS A 148 -30.86 -0.91 -1.51
C LYS A 148 -29.52 -1.60 -1.21
N ILE A 149 -28.44 -0.85 -1.28
CA ILE A 149 -27.10 -1.35 -1.10
C ILE A 149 -26.45 -0.51 0.01
N ALA A 150 -26.10 -1.12 1.13
CA ALA A 150 -25.33 -0.46 2.18
C ALA A 150 -23.84 -0.60 1.90
N PHE A 151 -23.05 0.36 2.39
CA PHE A 151 -21.61 0.40 2.19
C PHE A 151 -20.89 0.51 3.53
N VAL A 152 -19.95 -0.37 3.78
CA VAL A 152 -19.03 -0.28 4.91
C VAL A 152 -17.73 0.33 4.38
N ALA A 153 -17.52 1.60 4.71
CA ALA A 153 -16.30 2.33 4.36
C ALA A 153 -15.21 2.08 5.41
N GLY A 154 -13.95 2.20 5.02
CA GLY A 154 -12.84 2.28 5.96
C GLY A 154 -12.70 3.68 6.58
N PRO A 155 -11.58 3.95 7.27
CA PRO A 155 -11.32 5.25 7.90
C PRO A 155 -11.42 6.41 6.90
N ALA A 156 -12.00 7.54 7.33
CA ALA A 156 -12.23 8.70 6.47
C ALA A 156 -10.95 9.34 5.91
N ASN A 157 -9.82 9.12 6.55
CA ASN A 157 -8.49 9.60 6.10
C ASN A 157 -7.75 8.59 5.20
N ASN A 158 -8.36 7.45 4.85
CA ASN A 158 -7.79 6.48 3.92
C ASN A 158 -8.23 6.81 2.48
N LYS A 159 -7.27 7.07 1.61
CA LYS A 159 -7.50 7.44 0.20
C LYS A 159 -8.23 6.34 -0.57
N ASP A 160 -7.80 5.09 -0.45
CA ASP A 160 -8.38 3.95 -1.15
C ASP A 160 -9.84 3.73 -0.75
N SER A 161 -10.13 3.86 0.56
CA SER A 161 -11.49 3.79 1.09
C SER A 161 -12.37 4.90 0.50
N ASN A 162 -11.83 6.12 0.40
CA ASN A 162 -12.55 7.25 -0.15
C ASN A 162 -12.83 7.10 -1.65
N GLU A 163 -11.91 6.55 -2.42
CA GLU A 163 -12.11 6.25 -3.85
C GLU A 163 -13.21 5.19 -4.04
N ARG A 164 -13.20 4.13 -3.24
CA ARG A 164 -14.25 3.09 -3.25
C ARG A 164 -15.61 3.66 -2.86
N LEU A 165 -15.67 4.48 -1.81
CA LEU A 165 -16.90 5.14 -1.37
C LEU A 165 -17.45 6.11 -2.45
N LYS A 166 -16.54 6.84 -3.12
CA LYS A 166 -16.90 7.72 -4.23
C LYS A 166 -17.54 6.92 -5.35
N ALA A 167 -16.91 5.83 -5.79
CA ALA A 167 -17.44 4.97 -6.84
C ALA A 167 -18.82 4.41 -6.50
N TYR A 168 -19.04 3.95 -5.26
CA TYR A 168 -20.34 3.52 -4.78
C TYR A 168 -21.39 4.63 -4.94
N ARG A 169 -21.10 5.85 -4.45
CA ARG A 169 -22.03 6.99 -4.54
C ARG A 169 -22.34 7.37 -5.98
N ASP A 170 -21.33 7.39 -6.84
CA ASP A 170 -21.49 7.77 -8.25
C ASP A 170 -22.42 6.77 -8.98
N VAL A 171 -22.21 5.46 -8.82
CA VAL A 171 -23.06 4.43 -9.44
C VAL A 171 -24.50 4.49 -8.90
N MET A 172 -24.67 4.63 -7.58
CA MET A 172 -26.00 4.77 -7.00
C MET A 172 -26.75 5.99 -7.57
N ALA A 173 -26.05 7.12 -7.72
CA ALA A 173 -26.62 8.34 -8.29
C ALA A 173 -26.98 8.17 -9.79
N GLU A 174 -26.11 7.57 -10.59
CA GLU A 174 -26.33 7.28 -12.01
C GLU A 174 -27.59 6.41 -12.23
N HIS A 175 -27.82 5.45 -11.33
CA HIS A 175 -29.01 4.60 -11.34
C HIS A 175 -30.21 5.20 -10.60
N GLN A 176 -30.15 6.47 -10.16
CA GLN A 176 -31.20 7.17 -9.40
C GLN A 176 -31.62 6.41 -8.13
N LEU A 177 -30.68 5.71 -7.50
CA LEU A 177 -30.90 4.98 -6.26
C LEU A 177 -30.55 5.87 -5.06
N PRO A 178 -31.40 5.88 -4.00
CA PRO A 178 -31.11 6.72 -2.83
C PRO A 178 -29.93 6.19 -2.03
N VAL A 179 -29.09 7.12 -1.57
CA VAL A 179 -28.07 6.86 -0.55
C VAL A 179 -28.40 7.72 0.66
N THR A 180 -28.84 7.10 1.73
CA THR A 180 -29.15 7.75 3.00
C THR A 180 -27.97 7.61 3.97
N ASN A 181 -27.91 8.44 5.02
CA ASN A 181 -26.78 8.46 5.95
C ASN A 181 -26.59 7.12 6.71
N ASP A 182 -27.65 6.37 6.90
CA ASP A 182 -27.65 5.04 7.54
C ASP A 182 -27.18 3.92 6.60
N MET A 183 -27.04 4.21 5.31
CA MET A 183 -26.50 3.25 4.33
C MET A 183 -24.98 3.27 4.23
N VAL A 184 -24.31 4.26 4.84
CA VAL A 184 -22.84 4.33 4.86
C VAL A 184 -22.36 4.35 6.30
N VAL A 185 -21.62 3.33 6.68
CA VAL A 185 -20.97 3.23 7.99
C VAL A 185 -19.47 3.18 7.81
N TYR A 186 -18.75 3.78 8.76
CA TYR A 186 -17.29 3.81 8.75
C TYR A 186 -16.75 2.81 9.75
N GLY A 187 -15.83 1.96 9.29
CA GLY A 187 -15.04 1.07 10.12
C GLY A 187 -13.65 1.64 10.40
N ASN A 188 -13.01 1.10 11.43
CA ASN A 188 -11.59 1.29 11.70
C ASN A 188 -10.90 -0.05 11.44
N TYR A 189 -9.74 -0.01 10.82
CA TYR A 189 -8.92 -1.21 10.63
C TYR A 189 -8.33 -1.68 11.97
#